data_f475237997c807afcf80763d33d2987c
#
_entry.id   f475237997c807afcf80763d33d2987c
#
_cell.length_a   1.000
_cell.length_b   1.000
_cell.length_c   1.000
_cell.angle_alpha   90.00
_cell.angle_beta   90.00
_cell.angle_gamma   90.00
#
_symmetry.space_group_name_H-M   'P 1'
#
loop_
_entity.id
_entity.type
_entity.pdbx_description
1 polymer ?
#
loop_
_entity_poly.entity_id
_entity_poly.type
_entity_poly.pdbx_seq_one_letter_code
_entity_poly.pdbx_strand_id
1 'polypeptide(L)'
;MLGKVLFISGWAILTILIGYFLFRRVVKEYKAISFEETFNKTGLPVISLYNDAKQLNFLLDTGSDCCVLNSKELKYLHYTDTKKKTSTVDSSGVNQRNIIRLALNDGDNIIHCEFIVMDLSAQFNEIYSKDKVRIHGILGSKFCKATGLVIDFNKLKVY
;
A
#
# COMPACT_ATOMS: atom_id res chain seq x y z
N MET A 1 -47.26 -19.12 -24.32
CA MET A 1 -46.58 -17.84 -23.97
C MET A 1 -45.88 -17.89 -22.59
N LEU A 2 -46.40 -18.60 -21.58
CA LEU A 2 -45.80 -18.67 -20.24
C LEU A 2 -44.38 -19.29 -20.21
N GLY A 3 -44.06 -20.28 -21.01
CA GLY A 3 -42.76 -20.95 -21.00
C GLY A 3 -41.58 -20.08 -21.45
N LYS A 4 -41.80 -19.12 -22.36
CA LYS A 4 -40.73 -18.19 -22.79
C LYS A 4 -40.39 -17.16 -21.76
N VAL A 5 -41.35 -16.71 -20.95
CA VAL A 5 -41.13 -15.72 -19.88
C VAL A 5 -40.34 -16.33 -18.72
N LEU A 6 -40.62 -17.58 -18.37
CA LEU A 6 -39.86 -18.31 -17.34
C LEU A 6 -38.42 -18.59 -17.76
N PHE A 7 -38.17 -18.83 -19.05
CA PHE A 7 -36.81 -19.07 -19.57
C PHE A 7 -35.96 -17.79 -19.53
N ILE A 8 -36.53 -16.61 -19.84
CA ILE A 8 -35.85 -15.33 -19.82
C ILE A 8 -35.50 -14.93 -18.38
N SER A 9 -36.39 -15.19 -17.41
CA SER A 9 -36.13 -14.89 -15.99
C SER A 9 -35.01 -15.77 -15.40
N GLY A 10 -34.91 -17.03 -15.83
CA GLY A 10 -33.84 -17.93 -15.39
C GLY A 10 -32.46 -17.49 -15.89
N TRP A 11 -32.36 -17.04 -17.14
CA TRP A 11 -31.12 -16.51 -17.69
C TRP A 11 -30.68 -15.20 -17.05
N ALA A 12 -31.63 -14.31 -16.73
CA ALA A 12 -31.34 -13.05 -16.04
C ALA A 12 -30.80 -13.30 -14.62
N ILE A 13 -31.37 -14.23 -13.88
CA ILE A 13 -30.89 -14.62 -12.55
C ILE A 13 -29.51 -15.25 -12.64
N LEU A 14 -29.25 -16.11 -13.62
CA LEU A 14 -27.95 -16.74 -13.80
C LEU A 14 -26.85 -15.72 -14.13
N THR A 15 -27.13 -14.73 -15.00
CA THR A 15 -26.18 -13.66 -15.34
C THR A 15 -25.87 -12.75 -14.15
N ILE A 16 -26.88 -12.44 -13.30
CA ILE A 16 -26.69 -11.68 -12.07
C ILE A 16 -25.83 -12.47 -11.08
N LEU A 17 -26.08 -13.76 -10.91
CA LEU A 17 -25.28 -14.62 -10.02
C LEU A 17 -23.85 -14.77 -10.51
N ILE A 18 -23.62 -14.96 -11.82
CA ILE A 18 -22.29 -15.02 -12.40
C ILE A 18 -21.59 -13.67 -12.23
N GLY A 19 -22.27 -12.56 -12.51
CA GLY A 19 -21.75 -11.20 -12.30
C GLY A 19 -21.37 -10.96 -10.83
N TYR A 20 -22.22 -11.37 -9.90
CA TYR A 20 -21.97 -11.30 -8.45
C TYR A 20 -20.78 -12.17 -8.03
N PHE A 21 -20.67 -13.41 -8.53
CA PHE A 21 -19.55 -14.30 -8.25
C PHE A 21 -18.23 -13.79 -8.84
N LEU A 22 -18.26 -13.25 -10.07
CA LEU A 22 -17.10 -12.62 -10.71
C LEU A 22 -16.70 -11.34 -9.97
N PHE A 23 -17.67 -10.51 -9.56
CA PHE A 23 -17.42 -9.32 -8.76
C PHE A 23 -16.83 -9.67 -7.39
N ARG A 24 -17.36 -10.70 -6.69
CA ARG A 24 -16.76 -11.21 -5.44
C ARG A 24 -15.35 -11.78 -5.63
N ARG A 25 -15.06 -12.34 -6.80
CA ARG A 25 -13.73 -12.89 -7.11
C ARG A 25 -12.71 -11.80 -7.45
N VAL A 26 -13.19 -10.67 -7.98
CA VAL A 26 -12.36 -9.48 -8.30
C VAL A 26 -12.17 -8.62 -7.05
N VAL A 27 -13.18 -8.50 -6.20
CA VAL A 27 -13.05 -7.95 -4.85
C VAL A 27 -12.51 -9.07 -3.93
N LYS A 28 -11.30 -9.53 -4.19
CA LYS A 28 -10.50 -10.09 -3.12
C LYS A 28 -10.36 -8.95 -2.12
N GLU A 29 -11.09 -9.01 -1.02
CA GLU A 29 -10.79 -8.22 0.16
C GLU A 29 -9.32 -8.46 0.47
N TYR A 30 -8.47 -7.56 0.00
CA TYR A 30 -7.10 -7.48 0.50
C TYR A 30 -7.26 -7.04 1.95
N LYS A 31 -7.32 -8.02 2.84
CA LYS A 31 -7.33 -7.77 4.27
C LYS A 31 -6.07 -6.98 4.55
N ALA A 32 -6.24 -5.70 4.91
CA ALA A 32 -5.13 -4.88 5.33
C ALA A 32 -4.36 -5.64 6.40
N ILE A 33 -3.06 -5.77 6.24
CA ILE A 33 -2.23 -6.42 7.25
C ILE A 33 -2.31 -5.53 8.48
N SER A 34 -2.80 -6.04 9.61
CA SER A 34 -2.90 -5.24 10.82
C SER A 34 -1.49 -4.93 11.37
N PHE A 35 -1.36 -3.78 12.00
CA PHE A 35 -0.12 -3.39 12.69
C PHE A 35 0.31 -4.48 13.70
N GLU A 36 -0.64 -5.00 14.49
CA GLU A 36 -0.40 -6.08 15.45
C GLU A 36 0.17 -7.33 14.78
N GLU A 37 -0.44 -7.78 13.66
CA GLU A 37 0.01 -8.98 12.95
C GLU A 37 1.44 -8.82 12.42
N THR A 38 1.74 -7.67 11.80
CA THR A 38 3.08 -7.42 11.25
C THR A 38 4.12 -7.26 12.33
N PHE A 39 3.79 -6.54 13.41
CA PHE A 39 4.72 -6.34 14.52
C PHE A 39 5.05 -7.66 15.23
N ASN A 40 4.06 -8.50 15.48
CA ASN A 40 4.27 -9.82 16.10
C ASN A 40 5.12 -10.75 15.21
N LYS A 41 5.04 -10.62 13.88
CA LYS A 41 5.83 -11.44 12.96
C LYS A 41 7.25 -10.92 12.76
N THR A 42 7.42 -9.63 12.63
CA THR A 42 8.67 -9.02 12.15
C THR A 42 9.40 -8.19 13.20
N GLY A 43 8.70 -7.77 14.26
CA GLY A 43 9.17 -6.73 15.19
C GLY A 43 9.17 -5.33 14.57
N LEU A 44 8.65 -5.16 13.35
CA LEU A 44 8.66 -3.90 12.61
C LEU A 44 7.27 -3.24 12.58
N PRO A 45 7.18 -1.91 12.78
CA PRO A 45 5.93 -1.16 12.70
C PRO A 45 5.55 -0.96 11.22
N VAL A 46 4.70 -1.84 10.69
CA VAL A 46 4.24 -1.79 9.29
C VAL A 46 2.75 -1.50 9.26
N ILE A 47 2.34 -0.56 8.42
CA ILE A 47 0.94 -0.24 8.14
C ILE A 47 0.60 -0.45 6.68
N SER A 48 -0.67 -0.69 6.38
CA SER A 48 -1.20 -0.83 5.03
C SER A 48 -1.99 0.41 4.65
N LEU A 49 -1.68 0.96 3.48
CA LEU A 49 -2.44 2.02 2.82
C LEU A 49 -2.73 1.58 1.38
N TYR A 50 -3.67 2.23 0.72
CA TYR A 50 -4.07 1.88 -0.64
C TYR A 50 -3.74 3.00 -1.62
N ASN A 51 -3.15 2.65 -2.76
CA ASN A 51 -3.11 3.50 -3.94
C ASN A 51 -4.10 2.91 -4.94
N ASP A 52 -5.26 3.56 -5.10
CA ASP A 52 -6.44 3.01 -5.75
C ASP A 52 -6.81 1.63 -5.14
N ALA A 53 -6.89 0.58 -5.95
CA ALA A 53 -7.19 -0.78 -5.50
C ALA A 53 -5.95 -1.56 -5.01
N LYS A 54 -4.74 -0.98 -5.10
CA LYS A 54 -3.51 -1.66 -4.72
C LYS A 54 -3.15 -1.38 -3.27
N GLN A 55 -3.10 -2.43 -2.45
CA GLN A 55 -2.57 -2.37 -1.10
C GLN A 55 -1.05 -2.22 -1.12
N LEU A 56 -0.55 -1.28 -0.34
CA LEU A 56 0.86 -1.02 -0.10
C LEU A 56 1.16 -1.10 1.39
N ASN A 57 2.17 -1.87 1.75
CA ASN A 57 2.63 -1.97 3.13
C ASN A 57 3.84 -1.07 3.30
N PHE A 58 3.79 -0.19 4.27
CA PHE A 58 4.85 0.76 4.56
C PHE A 58 5.43 0.51 5.95
N LEU A 59 6.75 0.51 6.03
CA LEU A 59 7.46 0.58 7.30
C LEU A 59 7.36 2.01 7.85
N LEU A 60 6.92 2.15 9.08
CA LEU A 60 6.97 3.42 9.81
C LEU A 60 8.38 3.59 10.39
N ASP A 61 9.11 4.60 9.90
CA ASP A 61 10.47 4.89 10.34
C ASP A 61 10.59 6.36 10.77
N THR A 62 10.48 6.61 12.08
CA THR A 62 10.62 7.95 12.64
C THR A 62 12.05 8.50 12.59
N GLY A 63 13.04 7.66 12.31
CA GLY A 63 14.43 8.06 12.08
C GLY A 63 14.64 8.66 10.69
N SER A 64 13.73 8.39 9.73
CA SER A 64 13.71 9.03 8.43
C SER A 64 12.86 10.30 8.47
N ASP A 65 13.33 11.40 7.87
CA ASP A 65 12.55 12.64 7.74
C ASP A 65 11.62 12.63 6.53
N CYS A 66 11.85 11.77 5.54
CA CYS A 66 11.12 11.69 4.27
C CYS A 66 10.52 10.29 4.05
N CYS A 67 9.54 10.24 3.15
CA CYS A 67 8.99 8.98 2.68
C CYS A 67 9.80 8.45 1.50
N VAL A 68 9.98 7.14 1.44
CA VAL A 68 10.72 6.46 0.37
C VAL A 68 9.85 5.36 -0.24
N LEU A 69 9.78 5.32 -1.56
CA LEU A 69 9.10 4.25 -2.30
C LEU A 69 10.13 3.36 -3.00
N ASN A 70 9.94 2.05 -2.92
CA ASN A 70 10.76 1.14 -3.69
C ASN A 70 10.48 1.32 -5.19
N SER A 71 11.51 1.60 -5.97
CA SER A 71 11.41 1.88 -7.40
C SER A 71 10.73 0.77 -8.21
N LYS A 72 10.82 -0.48 -7.76
CA LYS A 72 10.17 -1.63 -8.41
C LYS A 72 8.64 -1.58 -8.37
N GLU A 73 8.07 -0.77 -7.47
CA GLU A 73 6.63 -0.63 -7.35
C GLU A 73 6.02 0.35 -8.36
N LEU A 74 6.80 1.30 -8.90
CA LEU A 74 6.32 2.36 -9.79
C LEU A 74 5.44 1.88 -10.94
N LYS A 75 5.80 0.78 -11.57
CA LYS A 75 5.08 0.22 -12.73
C LYS A 75 3.66 -0.25 -12.41
N TYR A 76 3.30 -0.32 -11.13
CA TYR A 76 2.00 -0.81 -10.67
C TYR A 76 1.17 0.28 -9.98
N LEU A 77 1.64 1.54 -9.96
CA LEU A 77 1.04 2.61 -9.19
C LEU A 77 0.59 3.76 -10.08
N HIS A 78 -0.49 4.40 -9.66
CA HIS A 78 -0.87 5.71 -10.17
C HIS A 78 -0.17 6.79 -9.34
N TYR A 79 0.68 7.58 -9.98
CA TYR A 79 1.45 8.63 -9.33
C TYR A 79 1.56 9.88 -10.20
N THR A 80 1.82 11.00 -9.55
CA THR A 80 2.19 12.26 -10.22
C THR A 80 3.69 12.44 -10.15
N ASP A 81 4.35 12.57 -11.30
CA ASP A 81 5.75 12.97 -11.36
C ASP A 81 5.86 14.45 -11.02
N THR A 82 6.50 14.76 -9.90
CA THR A 82 6.64 16.17 -9.43
C THR A 82 7.67 16.96 -10.21
N LYS A 83 8.47 16.31 -11.06
CA LYS A 83 9.66 16.88 -11.74
C LYS A 83 10.74 17.38 -10.78
N LYS A 84 10.56 17.20 -9.48
CA LYS A 84 11.56 17.53 -8.45
C LYS A 84 12.57 16.40 -8.32
N LYS A 85 13.80 16.77 -7.93
CA LYS A 85 14.84 15.83 -7.55
C LYS A 85 15.41 16.21 -6.19
N THR A 86 15.95 15.24 -5.51
CA THR A 86 16.68 15.43 -4.25
C THR A 86 17.99 14.65 -4.30
N SER A 87 18.96 15.07 -3.52
CA SER A 87 20.21 14.32 -3.33
C SER A 87 20.05 13.44 -2.09
N THR A 88 20.40 12.18 -2.21
CA THR A 88 20.53 11.25 -1.09
C THR A 88 21.95 10.76 -1.00
N VAL A 89 22.41 10.47 0.22
CA VAL A 89 23.70 9.86 0.47
C VAL A 89 23.47 8.41 0.87
N ASP A 90 24.08 7.49 0.15
CA ASP A 90 24.08 6.06 0.47
C ASP A 90 25.51 5.50 0.37
N SER A 91 25.66 4.19 0.52
CA SER A 91 26.98 3.53 0.45
C SER A 91 27.70 3.71 -0.88
N SER A 92 27.01 4.09 -1.95
CA SER A 92 27.58 4.37 -3.28
C SER A 92 27.92 5.85 -3.48
N GLY A 93 27.65 6.72 -2.48
CA GLY A 93 27.91 8.16 -2.52
C GLY A 93 26.65 9.01 -2.65
N VAL A 94 26.81 10.20 -3.26
CA VAL A 94 25.70 11.15 -3.48
C VAL A 94 24.96 10.80 -4.77
N ASN A 95 23.68 10.51 -4.64
CA ASN A 95 22.82 10.12 -5.75
C ASN A 95 21.63 11.07 -5.92
N GLN A 96 21.32 11.43 -7.17
CA GLN A 96 20.11 12.18 -7.52
C GLN A 96 18.92 11.24 -7.60
N ARG A 97 17.84 11.55 -6.87
CA ARG A 97 16.61 10.75 -6.80
C ARG A 97 15.41 11.58 -7.23
N ASN A 98 14.50 10.94 -7.98
CA ASN A 98 13.25 11.57 -8.36
C ASN A 98 12.28 11.59 -7.18
N ILE A 99 11.44 12.63 -7.12
CA ILE A 99 10.33 12.74 -6.17
C ILE A 99 9.03 12.59 -6.94
N ILE A 100 8.20 11.67 -6.48
CA ILE A 100 6.84 11.47 -6.98
C ILE A 100 5.82 11.80 -5.89
N ARG A 101 4.56 11.99 -6.27
CA ARG A 101 3.44 12.13 -5.35
C ARG A 101 2.45 11.00 -5.53
N LEU A 102 2.07 10.35 -4.43
CA LEU A 102 1.00 9.35 -4.37
C LEU A 102 -0.21 9.92 -3.63
N ALA A 103 -1.39 9.52 -4.09
CA ALA A 103 -2.61 9.57 -3.29
C ALA A 103 -2.75 8.22 -2.59
N LEU A 104 -2.73 8.22 -1.26
CA LEU A 104 -2.86 7.04 -0.42
C LEU A 104 -4.18 7.11 0.35
N ASN A 105 -4.87 5.98 0.44
CA ASN A 105 -6.14 5.86 1.17
C ASN A 105 -5.93 4.96 2.39
N ASP A 106 -6.37 5.40 3.56
CA ASP A 106 -6.35 4.65 4.82
C ASP A 106 -7.67 3.92 5.12
N GLY A 107 -8.66 4.07 4.26
CA GLY A 107 -10.04 3.59 4.40
C GLY A 107 -11.03 4.75 4.55
N ASP A 108 -10.66 5.79 5.26
CA ASP A 108 -11.52 6.95 5.54
C ASP A 108 -11.08 8.21 4.78
N ASN A 109 -9.77 8.39 4.58
CA ASN A 109 -9.18 9.62 4.06
C ASN A 109 -8.23 9.36 2.88
N ILE A 110 -8.09 10.36 2.01
CA ILE A 110 -7.06 10.39 0.97
C ILE A 110 -5.93 11.31 1.42
N ILE A 111 -4.74 10.75 1.54
CA ILE A 111 -3.53 11.41 1.98
C ILE A 111 -2.60 11.58 0.78
N HIS A 112 -2.24 12.82 0.44
CA HIS A 112 -1.25 13.08 -0.59
C HIS A 112 0.15 13.16 0.02
N CYS A 113 1.05 12.26 -0.41
CA CYS A 113 2.40 12.19 0.11
C CYS A 113 3.44 12.20 -1.00
N GLU A 114 4.54 12.94 -0.81
CA GLU A 114 5.71 12.91 -1.70
C GLU A 114 6.68 11.82 -1.24
N PHE A 115 7.18 11.05 -2.21
CA PHE A 115 8.11 9.95 -2.00
C PHE A 115 9.38 10.14 -2.81
N ILE A 116 10.52 9.94 -2.18
CA ILE A 116 11.79 9.73 -2.87
C ILE A 116 11.78 8.32 -3.44
N VAL A 117 12.15 8.16 -4.71
CA VAL A 117 12.18 6.87 -5.37
C VAL A 117 13.58 6.26 -5.25
N MET A 118 13.69 5.10 -4.59
CA MET A 118 14.93 4.37 -4.39
C MET A 118 14.74 2.87 -4.63
N ASP A 119 15.78 2.16 -5.04
CA ASP A 119 15.75 0.70 -5.06
C ASP A 119 16.08 0.17 -3.65
N LEU A 120 15.06 -0.33 -2.98
CA LEU A 120 15.14 -0.95 -1.65
C LEU A 120 14.90 -2.47 -1.73
N SER A 121 15.04 -3.05 -2.93
CA SER A 121 14.67 -4.44 -3.16
C SER A 121 15.49 -5.42 -2.34
N ALA A 122 16.77 -5.15 -2.13
CA ALA A 122 17.63 -6.04 -1.35
C ALA A 122 17.15 -6.13 0.11
N GLN A 123 16.94 -4.99 0.75
CA GLN A 123 16.49 -4.90 2.15
C GLN A 123 15.09 -5.49 2.36
N PHE A 124 14.16 -5.16 1.46
CA PHE A 124 12.79 -5.65 1.56
C PHE A 124 12.63 -7.12 1.21
N ASN A 125 13.48 -7.66 0.31
CA ASN A 125 13.51 -9.08 0.02
C ASN A 125 14.07 -9.91 1.20
N GLU A 126 15.02 -9.37 1.97
CA GLU A 126 15.49 -10.02 3.19
C GLU A 126 14.35 -10.18 4.20
N ILE A 127 13.60 -9.11 4.48
CA ILE A 127 12.41 -9.16 5.35
C ILE A 127 11.39 -10.15 4.81
N TYR A 128 11.09 -10.09 3.50
CA TYR A 128 10.13 -11.02 2.89
C TYR A 128 10.58 -12.47 2.97
N SER A 129 11.86 -12.76 2.79
CA SER A 129 12.38 -14.13 2.83
C SER A 129 12.20 -14.76 4.21
N LYS A 130 12.42 -13.96 5.26
CA LYS A 130 12.32 -14.37 6.66
C LYS A 130 10.88 -14.42 7.15
N ASP A 131 10.15 -13.31 7.02
CA ASP A 131 8.90 -13.09 7.74
C ASP A 131 7.65 -13.16 6.84
N LYS A 132 7.83 -13.29 5.50
CA LYS A 132 6.77 -13.30 4.50
C LYS A 132 5.91 -12.03 4.48
N VAL A 133 6.43 -10.93 5.02
CA VAL A 133 5.80 -9.61 4.98
C VAL A 133 6.44 -8.79 3.86
N ARG A 134 5.63 -8.41 2.87
CA ARG A 134 6.08 -7.58 1.76
C ARG A 134 5.98 -6.11 2.13
N ILE A 135 7.10 -5.38 2.06
CA ILE A 135 7.19 -3.95 2.26
C ILE A 135 7.40 -3.26 0.90
N HIS A 136 6.70 -2.15 0.68
CA HIS A 136 6.73 -1.42 -0.58
C HIS A 136 7.44 -0.07 -0.47
N GLY A 137 7.57 0.45 0.77
CA GLY A 137 8.21 1.74 1.03
C GLY A 137 8.31 2.03 2.52
N ILE A 138 8.76 3.23 2.81
CA ILE A 138 8.97 3.77 4.15
C ILE A 138 8.15 5.05 4.29
N LEU A 139 7.48 5.23 5.42
CA LEU A 139 6.84 6.48 5.83
C LEU A 139 7.66 7.11 6.94
N GLY A 140 8.21 8.28 6.66
CA GLY A 140 9.06 9.01 7.58
C GLY A 140 8.31 9.91 8.55
N SER A 141 9.06 10.54 9.46
CA SER A 141 8.53 11.40 10.53
C SER A 141 7.67 12.57 10.04
N LYS A 142 7.98 13.14 8.86
CA LYS A 142 7.15 14.21 8.26
C LYS A 142 5.74 13.72 7.90
N PHE A 143 5.61 12.46 7.44
CA PHE A 143 4.30 11.84 7.19
C PHE A 143 3.54 11.69 8.51
N CYS A 144 4.16 11.09 9.52
CA CYS A 144 3.53 10.90 10.84
C CYS A 144 3.05 12.24 11.43
N LYS A 145 3.87 13.29 11.33
CA LYS A 145 3.50 14.64 11.78
C LYS A 145 2.33 15.22 11.00
N ALA A 146 2.34 15.08 9.66
CA ALA A 146 1.31 15.66 8.80
C ALA A 146 -0.05 14.99 8.96
N THR A 147 -0.08 13.70 9.26
CA THR A 147 -1.31 12.91 9.47
C THR A 147 -1.76 12.88 10.92
N GLY A 148 -0.92 13.32 11.86
CA GLY A 148 -1.19 13.17 13.30
C GLY A 148 -1.11 11.73 13.79
N LEU A 149 -0.45 10.82 13.01
CA LEU A 149 -0.37 9.41 13.28
C LEU A 149 0.30 9.12 14.61
N VAL A 150 -0.37 8.34 15.44
CA VAL A 150 0.10 7.90 16.76
C VAL A 150 0.34 6.39 16.75
N ILE A 151 1.51 5.96 17.15
CA ILE A 151 1.86 4.54 17.30
C ILE A 151 1.80 4.17 18.78
N ASP A 152 0.88 3.29 19.14
CA ASP A 152 0.75 2.73 20.50
C ASP A 152 1.31 1.30 20.52
N PHE A 153 2.55 1.16 20.94
CA PHE A 153 3.20 -0.15 21.05
C PHE A 153 2.64 -1.02 22.17
N ASN A 154 1.96 -0.43 23.17
CA ASN A 154 1.35 -1.22 24.24
C ASN A 154 0.08 -1.91 23.77
N LYS A 155 -0.70 -1.23 22.92
CA LYS A 155 -1.94 -1.77 22.35
C LYS A 155 -1.74 -2.39 20.97
N LEU A 156 -0.54 -2.30 20.40
CA LEU A 156 -0.21 -2.67 19.03
C LEU A 156 -1.19 -2.08 18.01
N LYS A 157 -1.44 -0.77 18.12
CA LYS A 157 -2.36 -0.03 17.26
C LYS A 157 -1.73 1.24 16.71
N VAL A 158 -2.27 1.65 15.57
CA VAL A 158 -1.98 2.94 14.94
C VAL A 158 -3.30 3.69 14.80
N TYR A 159 -3.30 4.98 15.15
CA TYR A 159 -4.48 5.85 15.13
C TYR A 159 -4.23 7.03 14.20
#